data_f1aec4939cc3da11e97919f4de952fd0
#
_entry.id   f1aec4939cc3da11e97919f4de952fd0
#
_cell.length_a   1.000
_cell.length_b   1.000
_cell.length_c   1.000
_cell.angle_alpha   90.00
_cell.angle_beta   90.00
_cell.angle_gamma   90.00
#
_symmetry.space_group_name_H-M   'P 1'
#
loop_
_entity.id
_entity.type
_entity.pdbx_description
1 polymer ?
#
loop_
_entity_poly.entity_id
_entity_poly.type
_entity_poly.pdbx_seq_one_letter_code
_entity_poly.pdbx_strand_id
1 'polypeptide(L)'
;MNPSFVVFEGPEGGGKSTQLARLAARLRTIGDEVVETREPGGTRLGNAVRALLLGLDDYAILPETEVLLLAAARAQHVREVIVPARARGAWVLCDRFVDSTYAYQGGGHGLQIEQLRAIQEYATGGLDPDLRVLLDVPVEIGLARRHADPASVNRIDLASADFHRRVRGAFLDLAAADPARWVVVDATAGVDEVAGLVWEGLADRLTLPARSHR
;
A
#
# COMPACT_ATOMS: atom_id res chain seq x y z
N MET A 1 -9.96 19.51 -8.84
CA MET A 1 -9.27 18.89 -7.69
C MET A 1 -7.78 18.87 -7.90
N ASN A 2 -7.01 19.02 -6.85
CA ASN A 2 -5.59 18.75 -6.96
C ASN A 2 -5.38 17.24 -7.13
N PRO A 3 -4.56 16.80 -8.09
CA PRO A 3 -4.24 15.40 -8.27
C PRO A 3 -3.63 14.85 -6.99
N SER A 4 -4.21 13.80 -6.45
CA SER A 4 -3.81 13.23 -5.18
C SER A 4 -3.13 11.89 -5.36
N PHE A 5 -2.07 11.67 -4.58
CA PHE A 5 -1.39 10.38 -4.46
C PHE A 5 -1.90 9.67 -3.21
N VAL A 6 -2.73 8.64 -3.39
CA VAL A 6 -3.34 7.85 -2.31
C VAL A 6 -2.75 6.45 -2.29
N VAL A 7 -2.34 6.01 -1.11
CA VAL A 7 -1.75 4.69 -0.91
C VAL A 7 -2.68 3.82 -0.06
N PHE A 8 -2.87 2.59 -0.48
CA PHE A 8 -3.57 1.57 0.29
C PHE A 8 -2.55 0.69 1.03
N GLU A 9 -2.64 0.67 2.34
CA GLU A 9 -1.76 -0.07 3.23
C GLU A 9 -2.55 -1.05 4.10
N GLY A 10 -1.84 -1.94 4.77
CA GLY A 10 -2.43 -2.88 5.73
C GLY A 10 -1.91 -4.31 5.56
N PRO A 11 -2.27 -5.19 6.50
CA PRO A 11 -1.83 -6.59 6.52
C PRO A 11 -2.35 -7.38 5.31
N GLU A 12 -1.93 -8.63 5.23
CA GLU A 12 -2.38 -9.54 4.18
C GLU A 12 -3.88 -9.82 4.31
N GLY A 13 -4.56 -10.04 3.17
CA GLY A 13 -6.00 -10.32 3.16
C GLY A 13 -6.92 -9.14 3.50
N GLY A 14 -6.38 -7.92 3.72
CA GLY A 14 -7.17 -6.70 4.00
C GLY A 14 -8.01 -6.17 2.84
N GLY A 15 -7.88 -6.73 1.62
CA GLY A 15 -8.70 -6.33 0.47
C GLY A 15 -8.20 -5.09 -0.28
N LYS A 16 -6.93 -4.69 -0.11
CA LYS A 16 -6.32 -3.47 -0.70
C LYS A 16 -6.59 -3.33 -2.20
N SER A 17 -6.21 -4.32 -3.00
CA SER A 17 -6.38 -4.28 -4.46
C SER A 17 -7.85 -4.16 -4.87
N THR A 18 -8.76 -4.80 -4.13
CA THR A 18 -10.22 -4.71 -4.37
C THR A 18 -10.72 -3.29 -4.11
N GLN A 19 -10.37 -2.71 -2.98
CA GLN A 19 -10.82 -1.36 -2.60
C GLN A 19 -10.18 -0.28 -3.47
N LEU A 20 -8.92 -0.46 -3.85
CA LEU A 20 -8.22 0.41 -4.79
C LEU A 20 -8.94 0.44 -6.16
N ALA A 21 -9.26 -0.73 -6.72
CA ALA A 21 -9.97 -0.82 -7.99
C ALA A 21 -11.38 -0.20 -7.92
N ARG A 22 -12.10 -0.37 -6.81
CA ARG A 22 -13.41 0.26 -6.58
C ARG A 22 -13.31 1.79 -6.50
N LEU A 23 -12.32 2.31 -5.78
CA LEU A 23 -12.06 3.74 -5.73
C LEU A 23 -11.70 4.29 -7.12
N ALA A 24 -10.82 3.60 -7.85
CA ALA A 24 -10.45 3.98 -9.21
C ALA A 24 -11.66 4.06 -10.15
N ALA A 25 -12.52 3.03 -10.12
CA ALA A 25 -13.74 3.03 -10.89
C ALA A 25 -14.65 4.22 -10.54
N ARG A 26 -14.81 4.52 -9.24
CA ARG A 26 -15.64 5.64 -8.79
C ARG A 26 -15.09 7.00 -9.21
N LEU A 27 -13.77 7.22 -9.12
CA LEU A 27 -13.14 8.46 -9.57
C LEU A 27 -13.30 8.65 -11.09
N ARG A 28 -13.15 7.58 -11.87
CA ARG A 28 -13.38 7.63 -13.32
C ARG A 28 -14.82 7.99 -13.70
N THR A 29 -15.82 7.59 -12.91
CA THR A 29 -17.22 7.96 -13.19
C THR A 29 -17.49 9.46 -13.02
N ILE A 30 -16.64 10.18 -12.30
CA ILE A 30 -16.73 11.64 -12.14
C ILE A 30 -15.77 12.40 -13.05
N GLY A 31 -15.11 11.71 -13.98
CA GLY A 31 -14.30 12.29 -15.04
C GLY A 31 -12.81 12.45 -14.75
N ASP A 32 -12.32 11.89 -13.64
CA ASP A 32 -10.90 11.97 -13.26
C ASP A 32 -10.05 10.94 -14.02
N GLU A 33 -8.83 11.35 -14.41
CA GLU A 33 -7.79 10.41 -14.85
C GLU A 33 -7.22 9.68 -13.62
N VAL A 34 -7.15 8.34 -13.67
CA VAL A 34 -6.67 7.53 -12.56
C VAL A 34 -5.62 6.54 -13.03
N VAL A 35 -4.44 6.58 -12.41
CA VAL A 35 -3.38 5.60 -12.53
C VAL A 35 -3.43 4.66 -11.34
N GLU A 36 -3.70 3.39 -11.60
CA GLU A 36 -3.62 2.30 -10.61
C GLU A 36 -2.25 1.65 -10.69
N THR A 37 -1.60 1.50 -9.55
CA THR A 37 -0.27 0.91 -9.48
C THR A 37 -0.05 0.18 -8.16
N ARG A 38 1.13 -0.42 -7.97
CA ARG A 38 1.44 -1.19 -6.76
C ARG A 38 2.94 -1.31 -6.51
N GLU A 39 3.33 -1.59 -5.27
CA GLU A 39 4.69 -1.94 -4.88
C GLU A 39 4.77 -3.29 -4.12
N PRO A 40 5.87 -4.03 -4.26
CA PRO A 40 6.82 -3.90 -5.36
C PRO A 40 6.14 -4.19 -6.69
N GLY A 41 6.53 -3.43 -7.74
CA GLY A 41 5.92 -3.56 -9.08
C GLY A 41 5.79 -2.23 -9.81
N GLY A 42 4.74 -2.12 -10.63
CA GLY A 42 4.40 -0.89 -11.36
C GLY A 42 5.28 -0.56 -12.56
N THR A 43 6.49 -1.11 -12.64
CA THR A 43 7.44 -0.97 -13.76
C THR A 43 7.97 -2.34 -14.17
N ARG A 44 8.63 -2.42 -15.34
CA ARG A 44 9.26 -3.67 -15.77
C ARG A 44 10.30 -4.16 -14.76
N LEU A 45 11.17 -3.25 -14.26
CA LEU A 45 12.15 -3.56 -13.22
C LEU A 45 11.47 -3.94 -11.91
N GLY A 46 10.50 -3.14 -11.46
CA GLY A 46 9.76 -3.42 -10.23
C GLY A 46 9.04 -4.77 -10.25
N ASN A 47 8.50 -5.19 -11.39
CA ASN A 47 7.88 -6.50 -11.53
C ASN A 47 8.91 -7.65 -11.45
N ALA A 48 10.12 -7.47 -11.99
CA ALA A 48 11.21 -8.44 -11.84
C ALA A 48 11.64 -8.56 -10.36
N VAL A 49 11.80 -7.44 -9.66
CA VAL A 49 12.09 -7.43 -8.22
C VAL A 49 10.96 -8.09 -7.43
N ARG A 50 9.70 -7.83 -7.78
CA ARG A 50 8.55 -8.50 -7.16
C ARG A 50 8.62 -10.01 -7.29
N ALA A 51 8.95 -10.52 -8.48
CA ALA A 51 9.09 -11.96 -8.70
C ALA A 51 10.17 -12.57 -7.79
N LEU A 52 11.32 -11.90 -7.64
CA LEU A 52 12.36 -12.33 -6.71
C LEU A 52 11.90 -12.33 -5.25
N LEU A 53 11.22 -11.27 -4.80
CA LEU A 53 10.84 -11.09 -3.39
C LEU A 53 9.70 -12.01 -2.95
N LEU A 54 8.77 -12.32 -3.84
CA LEU A 54 7.56 -13.08 -3.52
C LEU A 54 7.62 -14.53 -3.96
N GLY A 55 8.63 -14.90 -4.74
CA GLY A 55 8.85 -16.29 -5.18
C GLY A 55 8.99 -17.26 -4.01
N LEU A 56 8.70 -18.53 -4.27
CA LEU A 56 8.87 -19.64 -3.35
C LEU A 56 10.15 -20.42 -3.65
N ASP A 57 11.18 -19.72 -4.08
CA ASP A 57 12.49 -20.24 -4.44
C ASP A 57 13.27 -20.76 -3.21
N ASP A 58 14.26 -21.61 -3.42
CA ASP A 58 15.03 -22.30 -2.36
C ASP A 58 16.05 -21.41 -1.60
N TYR A 59 16.17 -20.12 -1.96
CA TYR A 59 17.10 -19.21 -1.30
C TYR A 59 16.42 -18.28 -0.30
N ALA A 60 17.09 -18.05 0.83
CA ALA A 60 16.64 -17.08 1.81
C ALA A 60 17.05 -15.67 1.40
N ILE A 61 16.11 -14.73 1.46
CA ILE A 61 16.40 -13.30 1.30
C ILE A 61 16.52 -12.68 2.69
N LEU A 62 17.68 -12.11 2.99
CA LEU A 62 17.91 -11.41 4.25
C LEU A 62 17.08 -10.12 4.31
N PRO A 63 16.62 -9.68 5.49
CA PRO A 63 15.81 -8.48 5.64
C PRO A 63 16.44 -7.22 5.03
N GLU A 64 17.75 -7.03 5.17
CA GLU A 64 18.48 -5.90 4.57
C GLU A 64 18.46 -5.96 3.04
N THR A 65 18.58 -7.17 2.47
CA THR A 65 18.50 -7.39 1.03
C THR A 65 17.08 -7.06 0.52
N GLU A 66 16.03 -7.43 1.25
CA GLU A 66 14.65 -7.05 0.92
C GLU A 66 14.50 -5.53 0.86
N VAL A 67 14.99 -4.81 1.88
CA VAL A 67 14.95 -3.34 1.93
C VAL A 67 15.57 -2.72 0.69
N LEU A 68 16.78 -3.18 0.31
CA LEU A 68 17.51 -2.63 -0.83
C LEU A 68 16.81 -2.92 -2.16
N LEU A 69 16.27 -4.13 -2.33
CA LEU A 69 15.49 -4.50 -3.52
C LEU A 69 14.18 -3.69 -3.62
N LEU A 70 13.46 -3.52 -2.50
CA LEU A 70 12.26 -2.70 -2.43
C LEU A 70 12.57 -1.24 -2.76
N ALA A 71 13.66 -0.69 -2.22
CA ALA A 71 14.08 0.68 -2.47
C ALA A 71 14.48 0.90 -3.94
N ALA A 72 15.21 -0.04 -4.56
CA ALA A 72 15.56 0.03 -5.97
C ALA A 72 14.32 0.01 -6.87
N ALA A 73 13.38 -0.90 -6.62
CA ALA A 73 12.11 -0.96 -7.34
C ALA A 73 11.30 0.34 -7.19
N ARG A 74 11.21 0.86 -5.97
CA ARG A 74 10.52 2.12 -5.62
C ARG A 74 11.14 3.33 -6.32
N ALA A 75 12.46 3.44 -6.33
CA ALA A 75 13.15 4.54 -7.00
C ALA A 75 12.82 4.60 -8.50
N GLN A 76 12.71 3.45 -9.17
CA GLN A 76 12.28 3.37 -10.56
C GLN A 76 10.79 3.73 -10.70
N HIS A 77 9.93 3.17 -9.84
CA HIS A 77 8.48 3.35 -9.86
C HIS A 77 8.08 4.82 -9.66
N VAL A 78 8.69 5.50 -8.69
CA VAL A 78 8.42 6.92 -8.43
C VAL A 78 8.71 7.77 -9.66
N ARG A 79 9.86 7.58 -10.30
CA ARG A 79 10.30 8.41 -11.42
C ARG A 79 9.63 8.06 -12.74
N GLU A 80 9.30 6.80 -12.94
CA GLU A 80 8.75 6.31 -14.22
C GLU A 80 7.21 6.39 -14.27
N VAL A 81 6.55 6.26 -13.11
CA VAL A 81 5.08 6.15 -13.04
C VAL A 81 4.46 7.28 -12.22
N ILE A 82 4.85 7.41 -10.92
CA ILE A 82 4.09 8.27 -9.99
C ILE A 82 4.27 9.74 -10.33
N VAL A 83 5.52 10.21 -10.44
CA VAL A 83 5.80 11.63 -10.72
C VAL A 83 5.21 12.07 -12.06
N PRO A 84 5.38 11.34 -13.19
CA PRO A 84 4.76 11.71 -14.45
C PRO A 84 3.22 11.70 -14.43
N ALA A 85 2.60 10.77 -13.69
CA ALA A 85 1.15 10.74 -13.54
C ALA A 85 0.64 11.97 -12.77
N ARG A 86 1.26 12.31 -11.66
CA ARG A 86 0.92 13.52 -10.90
C ARG A 86 1.14 14.82 -11.70
N ALA A 87 2.22 14.89 -12.47
CA ALA A 87 2.54 16.06 -13.28
C ALA A 87 1.48 16.37 -14.34
N ARG A 88 0.76 15.36 -14.85
CA ARG A 88 -0.34 15.57 -15.81
C ARG A 88 -1.73 15.66 -15.16
N GLY A 89 -1.80 15.71 -13.82
CA GLY A 89 -3.04 15.90 -13.09
C GLY A 89 -3.85 14.63 -12.87
N ALA A 90 -3.23 13.45 -12.96
CA ALA A 90 -3.90 12.19 -12.67
C ALA A 90 -3.91 11.88 -11.16
N TRP A 91 -4.97 11.23 -10.69
CA TRP A 91 -4.95 10.52 -9.43
C TRP A 91 -3.97 9.35 -9.54
N VAL A 92 -3.16 9.14 -8.49
CA VAL A 92 -2.33 7.94 -8.36
C VAL A 92 -2.84 7.13 -7.18
N LEU A 93 -3.30 5.92 -7.44
CA LEU A 93 -3.71 4.97 -6.42
C LEU A 93 -2.70 3.82 -6.38
N CYS A 94 -2.03 3.65 -5.26
CA CYS A 94 -0.96 2.65 -5.12
C CYS A 94 -1.28 1.62 -4.05
N ASP A 95 -1.18 0.34 -4.38
CA ASP A 95 -1.26 -0.77 -3.43
C ASP A 95 0.13 -0.97 -2.82
N ARG A 96 0.32 -0.47 -1.60
CA ARG A 96 1.57 -0.37 -0.81
C ARG A 96 2.56 0.69 -1.30
N PHE A 97 3.30 1.26 -0.34
CA PHE A 97 4.39 2.20 -0.57
C PHE A 97 5.42 2.11 0.57
N VAL A 98 6.00 3.24 0.99
CA VAL A 98 7.06 3.26 2.01
C VAL A 98 6.63 2.69 3.36
N ASP A 99 5.38 2.90 3.76
CA ASP A 99 4.87 2.48 5.07
C ASP A 99 4.86 0.96 5.19
N SER A 100 4.67 0.22 4.08
CA SER A 100 4.87 -1.23 4.05
C SER A 100 6.30 -1.62 4.43
N THR A 101 7.34 -0.87 4.00
CA THR A 101 8.72 -1.16 4.42
C THR A 101 8.90 -0.94 5.92
N TYR A 102 8.33 0.13 6.47
CA TYR A 102 8.39 0.38 7.91
C TYR A 102 7.67 -0.70 8.73
N ALA A 103 6.52 -1.16 8.24
CA ALA A 103 5.75 -2.20 8.93
C ALA A 103 6.41 -3.58 8.83
N TYR A 104 6.82 -4.02 7.63
CA TYR A 104 7.35 -5.37 7.41
C TYR A 104 8.81 -5.49 7.83
N GLN A 105 9.69 -4.63 7.36
CA GLN A 105 11.12 -4.72 7.67
C GLN A 105 11.44 -4.06 9.01
N GLY A 106 10.76 -2.97 9.40
CA GLY A 106 10.87 -2.37 10.73
C GLY A 106 10.16 -3.20 11.79
N GLY A 107 8.83 -3.22 11.78
CA GLY A 107 8.01 -3.90 12.79
C GLY A 107 8.14 -5.42 12.75
N GLY A 108 8.06 -6.02 11.56
CA GLY A 108 8.13 -7.46 11.36
C GLY A 108 9.51 -8.07 11.64
N HIS A 109 10.55 -7.56 10.99
CA HIS A 109 11.92 -8.05 11.10
C HIS A 109 12.77 -7.32 12.16
N GLY A 110 12.32 -6.18 12.70
CA GLY A 110 13.03 -5.46 13.76
C GLY A 110 14.19 -4.60 13.27
N LEU A 111 14.24 -4.22 12.00
CA LEU A 111 15.26 -3.32 11.50
C LEU A 111 15.07 -1.89 12.02
N GLN A 112 16.17 -1.14 12.15
CA GLN A 112 16.17 0.21 12.69
C GLN A 112 15.43 1.18 11.76
N ILE A 113 14.42 1.86 12.31
CA ILE A 113 13.52 2.72 11.54
C ILE A 113 14.23 3.92 10.91
N GLU A 114 15.25 4.47 11.56
CA GLU A 114 16.04 5.60 11.06
C GLU A 114 16.80 5.23 9.79
N GLN A 115 17.38 4.02 9.74
CA GLN A 115 18.06 3.52 8.54
C GLN A 115 17.07 3.30 7.40
N LEU A 116 15.89 2.71 7.71
CA LEU A 116 14.84 2.54 6.73
C LEU A 116 14.37 3.89 6.16
N ARG A 117 14.17 4.89 7.01
CA ARG A 117 13.78 6.24 6.58
C ARG A 117 14.79 6.86 5.63
N ALA A 118 16.09 6.80 5.95
CA ALA A 118 17.13 7.35 5.09
C ALA A 118 17.14 6.68 3.70
N ILE A 119 17.01 5.34 3.64
CA ILE A 119 16.96 4.59 2.38
C ILE A 119 15.70 4.97 1.58
N GLN A 120 14.53 5.08 2.23
CA GLN A 120 13.28 5.41 1.56
C GLN A 120 13.26 6.86 1.08
N GLU A 121 13.79 7.80 1.86
CA GLU A 121 13.96 9.20 1.45
C GLU A 121 14.78 9.30 0.16
N TYR A 122 15.91 8.61 0.10
CA TYR A 122 16.73 8.55 -1.11
C TYR A 122 15.98 7.93 -2.31
N ALA A 123 15.26 6.83 -2.08
CA ALA A 123 14.54 6.12 -3.13
C ALA A 123 13.39 6.95 -3.70
N THR A 124 12.64 7.64 -2.85
CA THR A 124 11.47 8.44 -3.24
C THR A 124 11.83 9.85 -3.70
N GLY A 125 13.00 10.37 -3.30
CA GLY A 125 13.37 11.78 -3.46
C GLY A 125 12.47 12.69 -2.62
N GLY A 126 12.04 12.22 -1.45
CA GLY A 126 11.15 12.94 -0.55
C GLY A 126 9.68 12.91 -0.94
N LEU A 127 9.30 12.14 -1.97
CA LEU A 127 7.89 12.01 -2.33
C LEU A 127 7.13 11.28 -1.22
N ASP A 128 6.10 11.93 -0.69
CA ASP A 128 5.21 11.40 0.32
C ASP A 128 3.76 11.34 -0.19
N PRO A 129 2.96 10.32 0.13
CA PRO A 129 1.55 10.25 -0.23
C PRO A 129 0.74 11.39 0.40
N ASP A 130 -0.23 11.91 -0.35
CA ASP A 130 -1.17 12.91 0.17
C ASP A 130 -2.10 12.30 1.22
N LEU A 131 -2.45 11.01 1.06
CA LEU A 131 -3.28 10.26 2.01
C LEU A 131 -2.96 8.77 1.96
N ARG A 132 -3.09 8.11 3.11
CA ARG A 132 -2.97 6.67 3.28
C ARG A 132 -4.28 6.07 3.77
N VAL A 133 -4.66 4.94 3.21
CA VAL A 133 -5.81 4.14 3.63
C VAL A 133 -5.30 2.85 4.24
N LEU A 134 -5.41 2.72 5.55
CA LEU A 134 -5.11 1.47 6.26
C LEU A 134 -6.36 0.59 6.27
N LEU A 135 -6.32 -0.52 5.56
CA LEU A 135 -7.33 -1.57 5.66
C LEU A 135 -6.92 -2.53 6.77
N ASP A 136 -7.40 -2.25 7.98
CA ASP A 136 -7.07 -3.07 9.14
C ASP A 136 -7.93 -4.32 9.20
N VAL A 137 -7.28 -5.47 9.39
CA VAL A 137 -7.94 -6.76 9.57
C VAL A 137 -7.17 -7.60 10.58
N PRO A 138 -7.82 -8.33 11.50
CA PRO A 138 -7.18 -9.30 12.36
C PRO A 138 -6.38 -10.32 11.53
N VAL A 139 -5.18 -10.67 12.01
CA VAL A 139 -4.23 -11.53 11.29
C VAL A 139 -4.85 -12.85 10.87
N GLU A 140 -5.61 -13.47 11.76
CA GLU A 140 -6.26 -14.76 11.55
C GLU A 140 -7.27 -14.71 10.39
N ILE A 141 -8.04 -13.61 10.29
CA ILE A 141 -9.01 -13.38 9.21
C ILE A 141 -8.27 -13.09 7.90
N GLY A 142 -7.26 -12.24 7.95
CA GLY A 142 -6.48 -11.87 6.77
C GLY A 142 -5.77 -13.06 6.14
N LEU A 143 -5.09 -13.87 6.94
CA LEU A 143 -4.41 -15.08 6.47
C LEU A 143 -5.40 -16.15 5.97
N ALA A 144 -6.55 -16.31 6.62
CA ALA A 144 -7.58 -17.22 6.14
C ALA A 144 -8.10 -16.81 4.75
N ARG A 145 -8.31 -15.51 4.51
CA ARG A 145 -8.69 -14.99 3.19
C ARG A 145 -7.61 -15.25 2.13
N ARG A 146 -6.32 -15.11 2.50
CA ARG A 146 -5.19 -15.37 1.58
C ARG A 146 -5.10 -16.85 1.22
N HIS A 147 -5.22 -17.74 2.19
CA HIS A 147 -5.13 -19.17 1.99
C HIS A 147 -6.37 -19.78 1.29
N ALA A 148 -7.46 -19.03 1.18
CA ALA A 148 -8.63 -19.47 0.41
C ALA A 148 -8.34 -19.60 -1.10
N ASP A 149 -7.30 -18.89 -1.61
CA ASP A 149 -6.78 -19.07 -2.97
C ASP A 149 -5.29 -19.49 -2.91
N PRO A 150 -5.00 -20.80 -2.92
CA PRO A 150 -3.62 -21.30 -2.83
C PRO A 150 -2.69 -20.80 -3.92
N ALA A 151 -3.21 -20.48 -5.11
CA ALA A 151 -2.41 -19.95 -6.22
C ALA A 151 -1.90 -18.53 -5.96
N SER A 152 -2.50 -17.81 -5.03
CA SER A 152 -2.12 -16.46 -4.65
C SER A 152 -1.14 -16.39 -3.47
N VAL A 153 -0.86 -17.51 -2.79
CA VAL A 153 0.03 -17.59 -1.64
C VAL A 153 1.47 -17.33 -2.07
N ASN A 154 2.19 -16.51 -1.32
CA ASN A 154 3.56 -16.13 -1.57
C ASN A 154 4.43 -16.32 -0.31
N ARG A 155 5.74 -16.08 -0.43
CA ARG A 155 6.71 -16.26 0.66
C ARG A 155 6.33 -15.52 1.95
N ILE A 156 5.79 -14.32 1.85
CA ILE A 156 5.41 -13.50 3.01
C ILE A 156 4.20 -14.10 3.73
N ASP A 157 3.23 -14.63 2.99
CA ASP A 157 2.03 -15.26 3.57
C ASP A 157 2.38 -16.48 4.45
N LEU A 158 3.56 -17.08 4.24
CA LEU A 158 4.07 -18.24 4.99
C LEU A 158 4.82 -17.85 6.28
N ALA A 159 5.01 -16.56 6.55
CA ALA A 159 5.64 -16.10 7.79
C ALA A 159 4.75 -16.43 9.01
N SER A 160 5.36 -16.44 10.20
CA SER A 160 4.65 -16.76 11.45
C SER A 160 3.52 -15.78 11.76
N ALA A 161 2.49 -16.22 12.45
CA ALA A 161 1.41 -15.34 12.91
C ALA A 161 1.93 -14.19 13.79
N ASP A 162 2.98 -14.43 14.58
CA ASP A 162 3.61 -13.36 15.39
C ASP A 162 4.30 -12.30 14.55
N PHE A 163 4.91 -12.67 13.42
CA PHE A 163 5.43 -11.72 12.46
C PHE A 163 4.29 -10.82 11.92
N HIS A 164 3.19 -11.42 11.48
CA HIS A 164 2.05 -10.66 10.96
C HIS A 164 1.38 -9.79 12.03
N ARG A 165 1.35 -10.21 13.30
CA ARG A 165 0.84 -9.37 14.42
C ARG A 165 1.74 -8.16 14.64
N ARG A 166 3.08 -8.31 14.59
CA ARG A 166 3.99 -7.17 14.67
C ARG A 166 3.82 -6.22 13.49
N VAL A 167 3.69 -6.74 12.27
CA VAL A 167 3.43 -5.92 11.07
C VAL A 167 2.13 -5.12 11.20
N ARG A 168 1.03 -5.77 11.63
CA ARG A 168 -0.24 -5.08 11.87
C ARG A 168 -0.10 -4.00 12.95
N GLY A 169 0.55 -4.31 14.07
CA GLY A 169 0.83 -3.33 15.13
C GLY A 169 1.58 -2.11 14.59
N ALA A 170 2.63 -2.33 13.81
CA ALA A 170 3.41 -1.25 13.22
C ALA A 170 2.58 -0.36 12.26
N PHE A 171 1.67 -0.92 11.47
CA PHE A 171 0.75 -0.11 10.67
C PHE A 171 -0.18 0.76 11.54
N LEU A 172 -0.71 0.22 12.61
CA LEU A 172 -1.56 0.97 13.54
C LEU A 172 -0.78 2.09 14.24
N ASP A 173 0.46 1.83 14.64
CA ASP A 173 1.34 2.83 15.24
C ASP A 173 1.68 3.96 14.25
N LEU A 174 1.96 3.63 12.98
CA LEU A 174 2.19 4.62 11.93
C LEU A 174 0.95 5.49 11.70
N ALA A 175 -0.24 4.89 11.65
CA ALA A 175 -1.49 5.62 11.49
C ALA A 175 -1.80 6.52 12.70
N ALA A 176 -1.53 6.04 13.91
CA ALA A 176 -1.72 6.82 15.14
C ALA A 176 -0.75 8.01 15.27
N ALA A 177 0.46 7.88 14.69
CA ALA A 177 1.47 8.94 14.70
C ALA A 177 1.11 10.14 13.78
N ASP A 178 0.29 9.93 12.74
CA ASP A 178 -0.13 10.99 11.81
C ASP A 178 -1.60 10.83 11.36
N PRO A 179 -2.56 10.94 12.29
CA PRO A 179 -3.97 10.64 12.00
C PRO A 179 -4.59 11.58 10.94
N ALA A 180 -3.97 12.72 10.68
CA ALA A 180 -4.44 13.66 9.67
C ALA A 180 -4.25 13.11 8.24
N ARG A 181 -3.22 12.29 8.02
CA ARG A 181 -2.89 11.70 6.71
C ARG A 181 -3.20 10.20 6.61
N TRP A 182 -3.90 9.64 7.59
CA TRP A 182 -4.34 8.25 7.57
C TRP A 182 -5.86 8.13 7.73
N VAL A 183 -6.45 7.27 6.92
CA VAL A 183 -7.81 6.76 7.07
C VAL A 183 -7.71 5.31 7.49
N VAL A 184 -8.10 5.00 8.73
CA VAL A 184 -8.12 3.62 9.22
C VAL A 184 -9.52 3.06 9.04
N VAL A 185 -9.63 1.95 8.31
CA VAL A 185 -10.91 1.30 8.00
C VAL A 185 -10.87 -0.14 8.50
N ASP A 186 -11.90 -0.53 9.25
CA ASP A 186 -12.11 -1.93 9.62
C ASP A 186 -12.48 -2.74 8.35
N ALA A 187 -11.53 -3.56 7.91
CA ALA A 187 -11.69 -4.40 6.72
C ALA A 187 -12.31 -5.78 7.01
N THR A 188 -12.90 -5.97 8.19
CA THR A 188 -13.70 -7.18 8.50
C THR A 188 -15.09 -7.13 7.90
N ALA A 189 -15.61 -5.92 7.69
CA ALA A 189 -16.92 -5.65 7.11
C ALA A 189 -17.04 -6.13 5.63
N GLY A 190 -18.26 -6.03 5.10
CA GLY A 190 -18.54 -6.37 3.71
C GLY A 190 -17.82 -5.45 2.72
N VAL A 191 -17.51 -5.96 1.52
CA VAL A 191 -16.72 -5.23 0.50
C VAL A 191 -17.32 -3.88 0.14
N ASP A 192 -18.66 -3.77 0.06
CA ASP A 192 -19.36 -2.53 -0.28
C ASP A 192 -19.34 -1.53 0.88
N GLU A 193 -19.47 -2.00 2.09
CA GLU A 193 -19.37 -1.19 3.31
C GLU A 193 -17.98 -0.59 3.46
N VAL A 194 -16.92 -1.42 3.31
CA VAL A 194 -15.53 -0.95 3.32
C VAL A 194 -15.31 0.10 2.24
N ALA A 195 -15.86 -0.08 1.02
CA ALA A 195 -15.76 0.92 -0.04
C ALA A 195 -16.45 2.24 0.31
N GLY A 196 -17.55 2.20 1.03
CA GLY A 196 -18.24 3.38 1.59
C GLY A 196 -17.34 4.13 2.57
N LEU A 197 -16.79 3.43 3.56
CA LEU A 197 -15.91 3.98 4.59
C LEU A 197 -14.62 4.59 3.99
N VAL A 198 -14.02 3.91 3.00
CA VAL A 198 -12.87 4.45 2.25
C VAL A 198 -13.23 5.78 1.59
N TRP A 199 -14.36 5.81 0.88
CA TRP A 199 -14.80 7.04 0.20
C TRP A 199 -15.08 8.18 1.17
N GLU A 200 -15.77 7.94 2.26
CA GLU A 200 -16.07 8.93 3.31
C GLU A 200 -14.78 9.47 3.92
N GLY A 201 -13.86 8.58 4.29
CA GLY A 201 -12.57 8.96 4.83
C GLY A 201 -11.72 9.80 3.88
N LEU A 202 -11.79 9.56 2.56
CA LEU A 202 -11.14 10.40 1.56
C LEU A 202 -11.86 11.76 1.43
N ALA A 203 -13.21 11.76 1.40
CA ALA A 203 -13.99 12.98 1.26
C ALA A 203 -13.74 13.97 2.40
N ASP A 204 -13.56 13.47 3.61
CA ASP A 204 -13.28 14.28 4.80
C ASP A 204 -11.89 14.94 4.78
N ARG A 205 -10.91 14.31 4.11
CA ARG A 205 -9.49 14.74 4.15
C ARG A 205 -8.99 15.37 2.85
N LEU A 206 -9.59 14.97 1.72
CA LEU A 206 -9.25 15.51 0.39
C LEU A 206 -10.45 16.29 -0.12
N THR A 207 -10.22 17.44 -0.72
CA THR A 207 -11.28 18.23 -1.37
C THR A 207 -11.78 17.48 -2.61
N LEU A 208 -12.73 16.57 -2.42
CA LEU A 208 -13.42 15.86 -3.52
C LEU A 208 -14.40 16.82 -4.21
N PRO A 209 -14.67 16.70 -5.54
CA PRO A 209 -15.65 17.54 -6.20
C PRO A 209 -17.02 17.36 -5.56
N ALA A 210 -17.73 18.45 -5.37
CA ALA A 210 -19.13 18.40 -5.03
C ALA A 210 -19.89 17.54 -6.06
N ARG A 211 -20.75 16.65 -5.59
CA ARG A 211 -21.60 15.82 -6.47
C ARG A 211 -22.39 16.74 -7.39
N SER A 212 -22.12 16.71 -8.69
CA SER A 212 -23.08 17.22 -9.65
C SER A 212 -24.22 16.20 -9.72
N HIS A 213 -25.29 16.44 -8.98
CA HIS A 213 -26.56 15.76 -9.23
C HIS A 213 -27.04 16.20 -10.62
N ARG A 214 -26.95 15.32 -11.60
CA ARG A 214 -27.75 15.35 -12.82
C ARG A 214 -28.66 14.17 -12.85
#